data_7958e08738bc76c63f1ceb9a39d7cc4f
#
_entry.id   7958e08738bc76c63f1ceb9a39d7cc4f
#
_cell.length_a   1.000
_cell.length_b   1.000
_cell.length_c   1.000
_cell.angle_alpha   90.00
_cell.angle_beta   90.00
_cell.angle_gamma   90.00
#
_symmetry.space_group_name_H-M   'P 1'
#
loop_
_entity.id
_entity.type
_entity.pdbx_description
1 polymer ?
#
loop_
_entity_poly.entity_id
_entity_poly.type
_entity_poly.pdbx_seq_one_letter_code
_entity_poly.pdbx_strand_id
1 'polypeptide(L)'
;GLDGAASPRDTADLGRLAADALTDVRPITVGALHGHVVGGGLVLAAACDFRIAAADVRFSIPEVDLGIPLAWGGIPRLVREIGPALTKELVMTCRPFDAEEALRSGFLNRVVADEQLDDEVESLVQTLLAKPKLALLETKAHVNAVTESMVGTGRSWADADGLFAGLRDAEGQAS
;
A
#
# COMPACT_ATOMS: atom_id res chain seq x y z
N GLY A 1 35.96 13.45 -1.01
CA GLY A 1 35.17 12.65 -1.92
C GLY A 1 33.94 12.16 -1.20
N LEU A 2 32.78 12.64 -1.61
CA LEU A 2 31.52 12.03 -1.21
C LEU A 2 31.35 10.83 -2.13
N ASP A 3 31.67 9.65 -1.63
CA ASP A 3 31.28 8.41 -2.27
C ASP A 3 29.75 8.36 -2.27
N GLY A 4 29.14 8.42 -3.46
CA GLY A 4 27.70 8.50 -3.66
C GLY A 4 26.94 7.19 -3.37
N ALA A 5 27.39 6.39 -2.42
CA ALA A 5 26.66 5.24 -1.92
C ALA A 5 25.56 5.74 -0.97
N ALA A 6 24.29 5.42 -1.28
CA ALA A 6 23.17 5.71 -0.40
C ALA A 6 23.44 5.10 0.99
N SER A 7 23.11 5.83 2.05
CA SER A 7 23.22 5.26 3.39
C SER A 7 22.23 4.10 3.56
N PRO A 8 22.47 3.15 4.49
CA PRO A 8 21.48 2.12 4.79
C PRO A 8 20.08 2.68 5.10
N ARG A 9 20.02 3.84 5.78
CA ARG A 9 18.77 4.53 6.07
C ARG A 9 18.09 5.03 4.78
N ASP A 10 18.85 5.63 3.85
CA ASP A 10 18.30 6.09 2.58
C ASP A 10 17.76 4.91 1.76
N THR A 11 18.44 3.77 1.79
CA THR A 11 17.99 2.54 1.15
C THR A 11 16.67 2.03 1.76
N ALA A 12 16.56 2.04 3.09
CA ALA A 12 15.31 1.65 3.77
C ALA A 12 14.15 2.61 3.48
N ASP A 13 14.43 3.89 3.22
CA ASP A 13 13.43 4.91 2.89
C ASP A 13 12.94 4.85 1.43
N LEU A 14 13.65 4.15 0.55
CA LEU A 14 13.28 4.05 -0.88
C LEU A 14 11.86 3.52 -1.09
N GLY A 15 11.41 2.57 -0.28
CA GLY A 15 10.06 2.03 -0.38
C GLY A 15 8.99 3.07 -0.05
N ARG A 16 9.22 3.92 0.95
CA ARG A 16 8.34 5.05 1.26
C ARG A 16 8.31 6.04 0.10
N LEU A 17 9.46 6.43 -0.40
CA LEU A 17 9.56 7.35 -1.54
C LEU A 17 8.86 6.79 -2.79
N ALA A 18 8.98 5.48 -3.04
CA ALA A 18 8.29 4.81 -4.14
C ALA A 18 6.77 4.83 -3.95
N ALA A 19 6.28 4.55 -2.75
CA ALA A 19 4.85 4.59 -2.44
C ALA A 19 4.29 6.02 -2.53
N ASP A 20 5.02 7.02 -2.05
CA ASP A 20 4.64 8.43 -2.17
C ASP A 20 4.61 8.85 -3.65
N ALA A 21 5.65 8.53 -4.43
CA ALA A 21 5.70 8.82 -5.86
C ALA A 21 4.55 8.15 -6.64
N LEU A 22 4.17 6.92 -6.27
CA LEU A 22 3.03 6.22 -6.90
C LEU A 22 1.70 6.90 -6.57
N THR A 23 1.52 7.42 -5.34
CA THR A 23 0.34 8.19 -4.97
C THR A 23 0.27 9.53 -5.72
N ASP A 24 1.42 10.20 -5.87
CA ASP A 24 1.53 11.56 -6.40
C ASP A 24 1.62 11.60 -7.94
N VAL A 25 1.89 10.45 -8.58
CA VAL A 25 1.97 10.42 -10.05
C VAL A 25 0.67 10.94 -10.65
N ARG A 26 0.80 11.84 -11.64
CA ARG A 26 -0.36 12.52 -12.24
C ARG A 26 -1.38 11.59 -12.91
N PRO A 27 -0.98 10.55 -13.67
CA PRO A 27 -1.92 9.57 -14.21
C PRO A 27 -2.70 8.83 -13.12
N ILE A 28 -3.90 8.37 -13.47
CA ILE A 28 -4.65 7.43 -12.63
C ILE A 28 -3.92 6.08 -12.61
N THR A 29 -3.79 5.49 -11.45
CA THR A 29 -3.11 4.21 -11.24
C THR A 29 -4.11 3.11 -10.89
N VAL A 30 -3.93 1.94 -11.50
CA VAL A 30 -4.74 0.75 -11.22
C VAL A 30 -3.81 -0.40 -10.83
N GLY A 31 -3.95 -0.91 -9.62
CA GLY A 31 -3.28 -2.11 -9.16
C GLY A 31 -4.08 -3.35 -9.57
N ALA A 32 -3.49 -4.21 -10.42
CA ALA A 32 -3.97 -5.55 -10.70
C ALA A 32 -3.31 -6.54 -9.74
N LEU A 33 -4.08 -7.12 -8.82
CA LEU A 33 -3.54 -7.89 -7.72
C LEU A 33 -3.86 -9.37 -7.87
N HIS A 34 -2.85 -10.23 -7.86
CA HIS A 34 -2.99 -11.68 -7.96
C HIS A 34 -1.95 -12.40 -7.10
N GLY A 35 -2.13 -13.70 -6.87
CA GLY A 35 -1.21 -14.53 -6.12
C GLY A 35 -1.04 -14.05 -4.67
N HIS A 36 0.14 -13.55 -4.30
CA HIS A 36 0.46 -13.10 -2.95
C HIS A 36 0.83 -11.62 -2.92
N VAL A 37 0.12 -10.84 -2.13
CA VAL A 37 0.35 -9.41 -1.91
C VAL A 37 0.79 -9.23 -0.45
N VAL A 38 2.09 -9.12 -0.22
CA VAL A 38 2.73 -9.26 1.10
C VAL A 38 3.49 -7.99 1.47
N GLY A 39 3.34 -7.52 2.71
CA GLY A 39 4.13 -6.46 3.31
C GLY A 39 4.25 -5.21 2.43
N GLY A 40 5.45 -4.89 1.98
CA GLY A 40 5.70 -3.77 1.08
C GLY A 40 4.89 -3.81 -0.21
N GLY A 41 4.58 -4.99 -0.76
CA GLY A 41 3.69 -5.14 -1.92
C GLY A 41 2.28 -4.65 -1.63
N LEU A 42 1.78 -4.90 -0.41
CA LEU A 42 0.48 -4.40 0.04
C LEU A 42 0.51 -2.87 0.22
N VAL A 43 1.63 -2.31 0.70
CA VAL A 43 1.81 -0.85 0.82
C VAL A 43 1.78 -0.19 -0.56
N LEU A 44 2.44 -0.77 -1.57
CA LEU A 44 2.39 -0.26 -2.95
C LEU A 44 0.98 -0.38 -3.55
N ALA A 45 0.28 -1.48 -3.29
CA ALA A 45 -1.12 -1.62 -3.69
C ALA A 45 -2.00 -0.52 -3.06
N ALA A 46 -1.81 -0.21 -1.77
CA ALA A 46 -2.51 0.88 -1.07
C ALA A 46 -2.17 2.28 -1.60
N ALA A 47 -1.06 2.44 -2.32
CA ALA A 47 -0.67 3.68 -2.97
C ALA A 47 -1.32 3.91 -4.34
N CYS A 48 -1.95 2.88 -4.93
CA CYS A 48 -2.70 3.01 -6.19
C CYS A 48 -4.07 3.65 -5.96
N ASP A 49 -4.61 4.33 -6.99
CA ASP A 49 -5.95 4.92 -6.95
C ASP A 49 -7.05 3.84 -6.93
N PHE A 50 -6.87 2.79 -7.72
CA PHE A 50 -7.80 1.65 -7.79
C PHE A 50 -7.06 0.33 -7.55
N ARG A 51 -7.76 -0.65 -7.00
CA ARG A 51 -7.27 -2.01 -6.74
C ARG A 51 -8.32 -3.02 -7.19
N ILE A 52 -7.96 -3.83 -8.18
CA ILE A 52 -8.77 -4.96 -8.67
C ILE A 52 -7.97 -6.23 -8.39
N ALA A 53 -8.60 -7.25 -7.87
CA ALA A 53 -7.91 -8.47 -7.47
C ALA A 53 -8.55 -9.72 -8.06
N ALA A 54 -7.72 -10.73 -8.29
CA ALA A 54 -8.15 -12.09 -8.51
C ALA A 54 -8.78 -12.66 -7.22
N ALA A 55 -9.77 -13.52 -7.35
CA ALA A 55 -10.50 -14.09 -6.21
C ALA A 55 -9.64 -14.98 -5.31
N ASP A 56 -8.57 -15.54 -5.85
CA ASP A 56 -7.63 -16.41 -5.13
C ASP A 56 -6.45 -15.66 -4.49
N VAL A 57 -6.37 -14.34 -4.66
CA VAL A 57 -5.31 -13.52 -4.05
C VAL A 57 -5.25 -13.71 -2.54
N ARG A 58 -4.03 -13.72 -1.99
CA ARG A 58 -3.77 -13.79 -0.56
C ARG A 58 -2.96 -12.59 -0.11
N PHE A 59 -3.39 -11.99 0.98
CA PHE A 59 -2.75 -10.85 1.60
C PHE A 59 -2.16 -11.22 2.95
N SER A 60 -1.00 -10.64 3.28
CA SER A 60 -0.42 -10.73 4.62
C SER A 60 0.52 -9.56 4.92
N ILE A 61 0.70 -9.29 6.21
CA ILE A 61 1.58 -8.23 6.73
C ILE A 61 2.47 -8.89 7.79
N PRO A 62 3.56 -9.61 7.38
CA PRO A 62 4.33 -10.45 8.29
C PRO A 62 5.41 -9.68 9.09
N GLU A 63 5.46 -8.37 8.99
CA GLU A 63 6.54 -7.54 9.53
C GLU A 63 6.73 -7.74 11.04
N VAL A 64 5.66 -7.82 11.81
CA VAL A 64 5.74 -8.01 13.29
C VAL A 64 6.30 -9.39 13.63
N ASP A 65 5.93 -10.44 12.89
CA ASP A 65 6.53 -11.79 13.06
C ASP A 65 8.04 -11.79 12.71
N LEU A 66 8.49 -10.84 11.89
CA LEU A 66 9.90 -10.64 11.57
C LEU A 66 10.63 -9.70 12.55
N GLY A 67 9.95 -9.27 13.64
CA GLY A 67 10.50 -8.35 14.62
C GLY A 67 10.65 -6.90 14.13
N ILE A 68 9.98 -6.51 13.04
CA ILE A 68 10.07 -5.16 12.46
C ILE A 68 8.69 -4.51 12.35
N PRO A 69 8.60 -3.17 12.47
CA PRO A 69 7.35 -2.47 12.20
C PRO A 69 7.05 -2.40 10.70
N LEU A 70 5.76 -2.33 10.33
CA LEU A 70 5.37 -2.02 8.95
C LEU A 70 5.81 -0.58 8.62
N ALA A 71 6.74 -0.48 7.69
CA ALA A 71 7.34 0.78 7.22
C ALA A 71 6.67 1.30 5.93
N TRP A 72 7.37 2.16 5.20
CA TRP A 72 7.02 2.73 3.89
C TRP A 72 5.73 3.56 3.88
N GLY A 73 5.33 4.12 5.02
CA GLY A 73 4.06 4.81 5.13
C GLY A 73 2.85 3.85 5.07
N GLY A 74 3.06 2.56 5.38
CA GLY A 74 2.03 1.53 5.31
C GLY A 74 0.91 1.75 6.32
N ILE A 75 1.24 2.10 7.56
CA ILE A 75 0.24 2.31 8.62
C ILE A 75 -0.79 3.39 8.24
N PRO A 76 -0.39 4.64 7.89
CA PRO A 76 -1.39 5.65 7.52
C PRO A 76 -2.18 5.27 6.27
N ARG A 77 -1.58 4.61 5.27
CA ARG A 77 -2.29 4.13 4.08
C ARG A 77 -3.35 3.09 4.44
N LEU A 78 -3.02 2.11 5.25
CA LEU A 78 -4.00 1.11 5.71
C LEU A 78 -5.11 1.74 6.56
N VAL A 79 -4.77 2.66 7.47
CA VAL A 79 -5.78 3.37 8.27
C VAL A 79 -6.77 4.13 7.39
N ARG A 80 -6.31 4.69 6.26
CA ARG A 80 -7.18 5.35 5.27
C ARG A 80 -8.19 4.38 4.65
N GLU A 81 -7.69 3.21 4.23
CA GLU A 81 -8.47 2.27 3.43
C GLU A 81 -9.39 1.37 4.28
N ILE A 82 -8.90 0.86 5.41
CA ILE A 82 -9.59 -0.16 6.21
C ILE A 82 -9.86 0.23 7.66
N GLY A 83 -9.51 1.45 8.02
CA GLY A 83 -9.70 1.98 9.36
C GLY A 83 -8.69 1.47 10.41
N PRO A 84 -8.62 2.13 11.59
CA PRO A 84 -7.57 1.85 12.56
C PRO A 84 -7.73 0.51 13.28
N ALA A 85 -8.94 0.00 13.46
CA ALA A 85 -9.19 -1.25 14.18
C ALA A 85 -8.67 -2.45 13.38
N LEU A 86 -9.08 -2.57 12.12
CA LEU A 86 -8.65 -3.67 11.25
C LEU A 86 -7.16 -3.55 10.90
N THR A 87 -6.64 -2.32 10.72
CA THR A 87 -5.20 -2.11 10.55
C THR A 87 -4.40 -2.69 11.72
N LYS A 88 -4.79 -2.39 12.96
CA LYS A 88 -4.12 -2.96 14.14
C LYS A 88 -4.19 -4.47 14.18
N GLU A 89 -5.36 -5.03 13.92
CA GLU A 89 -5.55 -6.48 13.91
C GLU A 89 -4.63 -7.14 12.90
N LEU A 90 -4.67 -6.74 11.63
CA LEU A 90 -3.89 -7.37 10.57
C LEU A 90 -2.38 -7.20 10.75
N VAL A 91 -1.93 -5.99 11.15
CA VAL A 91 -0.51 -5.70 11.33
C VAL A 91 0.05 -6.36 12.58
N MET A 92 -0.67 -6.35 13.71
CA MET A 92 -0.15 -6.85 14.97
C MET A 92 -0.27 -8.37 15.12
N THR A 93 -1.22 -9.00 14.43
CA THR A 93 -1.40 -10.46 14.48
C THR A 93 -0.75 -11.18 13.29
N CYS A 94 -0.32 -10.44 12.28
CA CYS A 94 0.23 -10.99 11.03
C CYS A 94 -0.69 -12.01 10.34
N ARG A 95 -1.96 -12.14 10.77
CA ARG A 95 -2.86 -13.09 10.16
C ARG A 95 -3.10 -12.78 8.69
N PRO A 96 -3.11 -13.78 7.82
CA PRO A 96 -3.47 -13.58 6.42
C PRO A 96 -4.95 -13.21 6.29
N PHE A 97 -5.30 -12.59 5.16
CA PHE A 97 -6.68 -12.30 4.76
C PHE A 97 -6.84 -12.51 3.25
N ASP A 98 -8.08 -12.70 2.83
CA ASP A 98 -8.41 -13.04 1.45
C ASP A 98 -9.04 -11.86 0.69
N ALA A 99 -9.36 -12.10 -0.59
CA ALA A 99 -9.98 -11.12 -1.46
C ALA A 99 -11.35 -10.66 -0.95
N GLU A 100 -12.13 -11.55 -0.33
CA GLU A 100 -13.46 -11.22 0.17
C GLU A 100 -13.38 -10.29 1.37
N GLU A 101 -12.48 -10.55 2.33
CA GLU A 101 -12.23 -9.67 3.47
C GLU A 101 -11.69 -8.31 3.01
N ALA A 102 -10.75 -8.30 2.07
CA ALA A 102 -10.18 -7.09 1.50
C ALA A 102 -11.25 -6.24 0.78
N LEU A 103 -12.19 -6.87 0.07
CA LEU A 103 -13.31 -6.17 -0.56
C LEU A 103 -14.30 -5.61 0.48
N ARG A 104 -14.69 -6.42 1.47
CA ARG A 104 -15.60 -5.98 2.54
C ARG A 104 -15.03 -4.83 3.37
N SER A 105 -13.73 -4.82 3.58
CA SER A 105 -13.06 -3.75 4.35
C SER A 105 -12.88 -2.44 3.57
N GLY A 106 -13.13 -2.45 2.25
CA GLY A 106 -12.92 -1.29 1.38
C GLY A 106 -11.52 -1.20 0.80
N PHE A 107 -10.61 -2.15 1.09
CA PHE A 107 -9.28 -2.16 0.51
C PHE A 107 -9.30 -2.39 -1.00
N LEU A 108 -10.17 -3.27 -1.49
CA LEU A 108 -10.35 -3.54 -2.91
C LEU A 108 -11.59 -2.84 -3.47
N ASN A 109 -11.49 -2.39 -4.72
CA ASN A 109 -12.64 -1.88 -5.47
C ASN A 109 -13.45 -3.00 -6.11
N ARG A 110 -12.77 -4.07 -6.58
CA ARG A 110 -13.39 -5.21 -7.28
C ARG A 110 -12.60 -6.49 -7.03
N VAL A 111 -13.32 -7.60 -7.10
CA VAL A 111 -12.76 -8.96 -7.11
C VAL A 111 -13.39 -9.72 -8.26
N VAL A 112 -12.58 -10.41 -9.07
CA VAL A 112 -13.00 -11.20 -10.23
C VAL A 112 -12.27 -12.54 -10.25
N ALA A 113 -12.71 -13.48 -11.09
CA ALA A 113 -11.96 -14.70 -11.33
C ALA A 113 -10.58 -14.37 -11.92
N ASP A 114 -9.55 -15.19 -11.63
CA ASP A 114 -8.17 -14.91 -12.04
C ASP A 114 -8.04 -14.67 -13.54
N GLU A 115 -8.69 -15.51 -14.34
CA GLU A 115 -8.70 -15.39 -15.79
C GLU A 115 -9.41 -14.14 -16.34
N GLN A 116 -10.15 -13.42 -15.50
CA GLN A 116 -10.88 -12.20 -15.86
C GLN A 116 -10.17 -10.92 -15.41
N LEU A 117 -9.06 -11.03 -14.68
CA LEU A 117 -8.41 -9.88 -14.05
C LEU A 117 -7.97 -8.84 -15.08
N ASP A 118 -7.30 -9.26 -16.14
CA ASP A 118 -6.81 -8.36 -17.18
C ASP A 118 -7.95 -7.67 -17.94
N ASP A 119 -9.00 -8.41 -18.26
CA ASP A 119 -10.18 -7.87 -18.95
C ASP A 119 -10.92 -6.85 -18.08
N GLU A 120 -11.02 -7.08 -16.77
CA GLU A 120 -11.66 -6.16 -15.83
C GLU A 120 -10.85 -4.88 -15.63
N VAL A 121 -9.52 -5.01 -15.55
CA VAL A 121 -8.61 -3.85 -15.50
C VAL A 121 -8.74 -3.02 -16.78
N GLU A 122 -8.71 -3.66 -17.95
CA GLU A 122 -8.88 -2.97 -19.23
C GLU A 122 -10.25 -2.28 -19.32
N SER A 123 -11.32 -2.93 -18.90
CA SER A 123 -12.66 -2.34 -18.85
C SER A 123 -12.71 -1.07 -17.99
N LEU A 124 -12.05 -1.09 -16.80
CA LEU A 124 -11.94 0.13 -15.98
C LEU A 124 -11.13 1.21 -16.69
N VAL A 125 -10.00 0.85 -17.30
CA VAL A 125 -9.14 1.78 -18.03
C VAL A 125 -9.92 2.45 -19.17
N GLN A 126 -10.65 1.70 -19.99
CA GLN A 126 -11.48 2.24 -21.06
C GLN A 126 -12.59 3.15 -20.52
N THR A 127 -13.20 2.79 -19.39
CA THR A 127 -14.18 3.64 -18.70
C THR A 127 -13.57 4.98 -18.29
N LEU A 128 -12.36 4.98 -17.77
CA LEU A 128 -11.65 6.20 -17.35
C LEU A 128 -11.21 7.03 -18.56
N LEU A 129 -10.70 6.39 -19.61
CA LEU A 129 -10.27 7.08 -20.84
C LEU A 129 -11.42 7.79 -21.55
N ALA A 130 -12.65 7.29 -21.41
CA ALA A 130 -13.84 7.93 -21.96
C ALA A 130 -14.29 9.18 -21.18
N LYS A 131 -13.68 9.48 -20.02
CA LYS A 131 -14.05 10.65 -19.20
C LYS A 131 -13.21 11.88 -19.54
N PRO A 132 -13.73 13.11 -19.27
CA PRO A 132 -12.96 14.33 -19.41
C PRO A 132 -11.70 14.29 -18.55
N LYS A 133 -10.53 14.32 -19.18
CA LYS A 133 -9.22 14.16 -18.54
C LYS A 133 -9.01 15.13 -17.37
N LEU A 134 -9.34 16.42 -17.54
CA LEU A 134 -9.15 17.42 -16.49
C LEU A 134 -9.96 17.06 -15.24
N ALA A 135 -11.24 16.69 -15.43
CA ALA A 135 -12.11 16.33 -14.31
C ALA A 135 -11.58 15.13 -13.50
N LEU A 136 -11.04 14.11 -14.18
CA LEU A 136 -10.42 12.97 -13.51
C LEU A 136 -9.20 13.39 -12.68
N LEU A 137 -8.30 14.17 -13.27
CA LEU A 137 -7.06 14.58 -12.62
C LEU A 137 -7.32 15.50 -11.43
N GLU A 138 -8.25 16.44 -11.54
CA GLU A 138 -8.67 17.31 -10.44
C GLU A 138 -9.38 16.52 -9.32
N THR A 139 -10.19 15.51 -9.69
CA THR A 139 -10.82 14.63 -8.70
C THR A 139 -9.75 13.86 -7.92
N LYS A 140 -8.78 13.23 -8.60
CA LYS A 140 -7.67 12.54 -7.93
C LYS A 140 -6.92 13.50 -7.00
N ALA A 141 -6.50 14.65 -7.51
CA ALA A 141 -5.74 15.62 -6.73
C ALA A 141 -6.53 16.09 -5.48
N HIS A 142 -7.82 16.34 -5.63
CA HIS A 142 -8.67 16.77 -4.51
C HIS A 142 -8.88 15.66 -3.48
N VAL A 143 -9.16 14.42 -3.93
CA VAL A 143 -9.29 13.28 -3.02
C VAL A 143 -8.00 13.06 -2.24
N ASN A 144 -6.84 13.08 -2.92
CA ASN A 144 -5.54 12.93 -2.26
C ASN A 144 -5.29 14.03 -1.23
N ALA A 145 -5.60 15.30 -1.55
CA ALA A 145 -5.44 16.42 -0.62
C ALA A 145 -6.33 16.28 0.63
N VAL A 146 -7.59 15.89 0.45
CA VAL A 146 -8.53 15.65 1.57
C VAL A 146 -8.03 14.47 2.42
N THR A 147 -7.64 13.37 1.78
CA THR A 147 -7.14 12.18 2.48
C THR A 147 -5.88 12.50 3.27
N GLU A 148 -4.94 13.27 2.69
CA GLU A 148 -3.72 13.69 3.38
C GLU A 148 -4.03 14.57 4.62
N SER A 149 -5.08 15.39 4.54
CA SER A 149 -5.54 16.20 5.69
C SER A 149 -6.16 15.35 6.79
N MET A 150 -6.81 14.24 6.43
CA MET A 150 -7.46 13.32 7.40
C MET A 150 -6.46 12.39 8.06
N VAL A 151 -5.64 11.71 7.25
CA VAL A 151 -4.63 10.74 7.70
C VAL A 151 -3.39 10.89 6.80
N GLY A 152 -2.53 11.85 7.11
CA GLY A 152 -1.34 12.13 6.31
C GLY A 152 -0.23 11.10 6.44
N THR A 153 0.53 10.90 5.37
CA THR A 153 1.76 10.10 5.36
C THR A 153 2.98 10.87 5.85
N GLY A 154 2.88 12.18 6.05
CA GLY A 154 3.98 13.05 6.41
C GLY A 154 4.70 12.69 7.73
N ARG A 155 4.09 11.88 8.60
CA ARG A 155 4.73 11.38 9.83
C ARG A 155 5.51 10.08 9.64
N SER A 156 5.48 9.50 8.45
CA SER A 156 6.17 8.24 8.12
C SER A 156 7.67 8.42 7.82
N TRP A 157 8.20 9.63 7.95
CA TRP A 157 9.62 9.92 7.76
C TRP A 157 10.53 9.15 8.73
N ALA A 158 10.00 8.74 9.90
CA ALA A 158 10.71 7.96 10.91
C ALA A 158 10.58 6.44 10.71
N ASP A 159 9.84 5.96 9.71
CA ASP A 159 9.62 4.52 9.48
C ASP A 159 10.95 3.76 9.28
N ALA A 160 11.91 4.36 8.56
CA ALA A 160 13.22 3.77 8.36
C ALA A 160 13.98 3.60 9.69
N ASP A 161 13.86 4.55 10.63
CA ASP A 161 14.49 4.47 11.94
C ASP A 161 13.83 3.38 12.80
N GLY A 162 12.51 3.24 12.74
CA GLY A 162 11.76 2.15 13.37
C GLY A 162 12.16 0.78 12.83
N LEU A 163 12.33 0.65 11.51
CA LEU A 163 12.81 -0.56 10.87
C LEU A 163 14.20 -0.96 11.40
N PHE A 164 15.13 0.00 11.49
CA PHE A 164 16.46 -0.27 12.04
C PHE A 164 16.45 -0.59 13.53
N ALA A 165 15.56 0.00 14.30
CA ALA A 165 15.40 -0.34 15.70
C ALA A 165 14.93 -1.80 15.85
N GLY A 166 13.93 -2.24 15.09
CA GLY A 166 13.46 -3.62 15.09
C GLY A 166 14.53 -4.63 14.66
N LEU A 167 15.30 -4.33 13.61
CA LEU A 167 16.39 -5.19 13.15
C LEU A 167 17.54 -5.36 14.19
N ARG A 168 17.62 -4.48 15.18
CA ARG A 168 18.62 -4.53 16.27
C ARG A 168 18.05 -5.03 17.58
N ASP A 169 16.75 -5.25 17.66
CA ASP A 169 16.10 -5.75 18.86
C ASP A 169 16.33 -7.25 19.01
N ALA A 170 17.16 -7.62 19.98
CA ALA A 170 17.52 -9.00 20.23
C ALA A 170 16.33 -9.86 20.71
N GLU A 171 15.31 -9.27 21.34
CA GLU A 171 14.09 -9.97 21.76
C GLU A 171 13.21 -10.32 20.56
N GLY A 172 13.04 -9.37 19.62
CA GLY A 172 12.28 -9.58 18.40
C GLY A 172 12.91 -10.59 17.41
N GLN A 173 14.22 -10.81 17.50
CA GLN A 173 14.93 -11.78 16.64
C GLN A 173 14.96 -13.19 17.24
N ALA A 174 14.58 -13.39 18.49
CA ALA A 174 14.63 -14.66 19.22
C ALA A 174 13.27 -15.38 19.27
N SER A 175 12.20 -14.76 18.79
CA SER A 175 10.84 -15.28 18.71
C SER A 175 10.50 -15.79 17.31
#